data_3f7457ce03706b26c243cfd93e44f0d3
#
_entry.id   3f7457ce03706b26c243cfd93e44f0d3
#
_cell.length_a   1.000
_cell.length_b   1.000
_cell.length_c   1.000
_cell.angle_alpha   90.00
_cell.angle_beta   90.00
_cell.angle_gamma   90.00
#
_symmetry.space_group_name_H-M   'P 1'
#
loop_
_entity.id
_entity.type
_entity.pdbx_description
1 polymer ?
#
loop_
_entity_poly.entity_id
_entity_poly.type
_entity_poly.pdbx_seq_one_letter_code
_entity_poly.pdbx_strand_id
1 'polypeptide(L)'
;MNVLTYNVHLWEGRDGRMDIERLATIIEHSQADIVALNEVLHPVETHFGVSRPLAELANLLRMDWAFGESNRVVQMAGWWGPVGNAVLSRHPILDDTNHYLARLPMTQGRNLLTARIAVEPERTFTIFSTHLDHAFEGTRLWQLRGVLAPLRDYAAEPHLLLGDFNTHGPTGPNSQRLTPPVVRVLRNNGYVDAYMAAGEGEPGTFPLLWPFRIDYIFVPQILQPQLQSCCVLTGKLIEQASDHRPLMATFAWN
;
A
#
# COMPACT_ATOMS: atom_id res chain seq x y z
N MET A 1 13.71 -5.37 9.52
CA MET A 1 13.03 -4.31 8.77
C MET A 1 11.54 -4.62 8.69
N ASN A 2 10.71 -3.68 9.13
CA ASN A 2 9.25 -3.79 9.13
C ASN A 2 8.65 -2.93 8.02
N VAL A 3 7.83 -3.54 7.17
CA VAL A 3 7.17 -2.86 6.05
C VAL A 3 5.67 -2.98 6.19
N LEU A 4 4.97 -1.85 6.14
CA LEU A 4 3.53 -1.73 6.31
C LEU A 4 2.87 -1.27 5.00
N THR A 5 1.71 -1.84 4.66
CA THR A 5 0.78 -1.24 3.68
C THR A 5 -0.55 -0.93 4.33
N TYR A 6 -1.12 0.23 4.01
CA TYR A 6 -2.36 0.70 4.61
C TYR A 6 -3.16 1.60 3.67
N ASN A 7 -4.39 1.23 3.34
CA ASN A 7 -5.33 2.13 2.69
C ASN A 7 -5.95 3.04 3.77
N VAL A 8 -5.73 4.35 3.66
CA VAL A 8 -6.12 5.35 4.67
C VAL A 8 -7.45 6.05 4.38
N HIS A 9 -8.19 5.56 3.36
CA HIS A 9 -9.54 6.02 3.03
C HIS A 9 -9.68 7.56 3.03
N LEU A 10 -8.85 8.25 2.26
CA LEU A 10 -8.83 9.72 2.14
C LEU A 10 -8.64 10.46 3.48
N TRP A 11 -7.99 9.83 4.45
CA TRP A 11 -7.81 10.27 5.85
C TRP A 11 -9.07 10.19 6.71
N GLU A 12 -10.22 9.81 6.15
CA GLU A 12 -11.49 9.75 6.85
C GLU A 12 -11.66 8.43 7.59
N GLY A 13 -11.75 8.50 8.91
CA GLY A 13 -12.08 7.36 9.75
C GLY A 13 -13.55 6.97 9.65
N ARG A 14 -13.90 5.78 10.16
CA ARG A 14 -15.29 5.31 10.24
C ARG A 14 -16.20 6.19 11.11
N ASP A 15 -15.61 7.08 11.91
CA ASP A 15 -16.30 8.09 12.69
C ASP A 15 -16.55 9.41 11.93
N GLY A 16 -16.21 9.44 10.62
CA GLY A 16 -16.33 10.60 9.74
C GLY A 16 -15.34 11.72 10.05
N ARG A 17 -14.26 11.44 10.80
CA ARG A 17 -13.24 12.44 11.16
C ARG A 17 -11.94 12.18 10.41
N MET A 18 -11.37 13.25 9.90
CA MET A 18 -9.98 13.28 9.43
C MET A 18 -9.07 13.47 10.66
N ASP A 19 -8.30 12.44 11.00
CA ASP A 19 -7.48 12.42 12.23
C ASP A 19 -6.07 11.87 11.92
N ILE A 20 -5.17 12.78 11.62
CA ILE A 20 -3.78 12.45 11.24
C ILE A 20 -2.97 11.94 12.44
N GLU A 21 -3.22 12.47 13.65
CA GLU A 21 -2.55 12.02 14.87
C GLU A 21 -2.90 10.57 15.22
N ARG A 22 -4.14 10.17 14.96
CA ARG A 22 -4.59 8.78 15.10
C ARG A 22 -3.80 7.84 14.17
N LEU A 23 -3.63 8.21 12.90
CA LEU A 23 -2.85 7.44 11.94
C LEU A 23 -1.37 7.41 12.34
N ALA A 24 -0.79 8.54 12.77
CA ALA A 24 0.57 8.58 13.29
C ALA A 24 0.75 7.63 14.47
N THR A 25 -0.20 7.61 15.41
CA THR A 25 -0.18 6.69 16.57
C THR A 25 -0.19 5.22 16.12
N ILE A 26 -1.02 4.84 15.15
CA ILE A 26 -1.08 3.46 14.64
C ILE A 26 0.25 3.07 14.00
N ILE A 27 0.81 3.93 13.14
CA ILE A 27 2.06 3.67 12.44
C ILE A 27 3.23 3.60 13.42
N GLU A 28 3.32 4.50 14.39
CA GLU A 28 4.38 4.48 15.40
C GLU A 28 4.32 3.22 16.25
N HIS A 29 3.14 2.78 16.69
CA HIS A 29 2.98 1.52 17.43
C HIS A 29 3.32 0.28 16.62
N SER A 30 3.17 0.32 15.30
CA SER A 30 3.56 -0.79 14.42
C SER A 30 5.07 -0.97 14.31
N GLN A 31 5.85 0.06 14.67
CA GLN A 31 7.30 0.12 14.50
C GLN A 31 7.73 -0.14 13.05
N ALA A 32 6.93 0.29 12.08
CA ALA A 32 7.27 0.18 10.68
C ALA A 32 8.43 1.10 10.31
N ASP A 33 9.39 0.55 9.55
CA ASP A 33 10.50 1.31 8.99
C ASP A 33 10.10 1.98 7.67
N ILE A 34 9.23 1.30 6.90
CA ILE A 34 8.70 1.76 5.62
C ILE A 34 7.17 1.55 5.61
N VAL A 35 6.43 2.56 5.15
CA VAL A 35 4.98 2.54 5.09
C VAL A 35 4.52 2.94 3.68
N ALA A 36 3.73 2.09 3.03
CA ALA A 36 3.04 2.42 1.79
C ALA A 36 1.57 2.70 2.09
N LEU A 37 1.10 3.87 1.69
CA LEU A 37 -0.26 4.31 1.89
C LEU A 37 -1.02 4.37 0.56
N ASN A 38 -2.27 3.92 0.57
CA ASN A 38 -3.19 4.08 -0.55
C ASN A 38 -4.34 5.01 -0.16
N GLU A 39 -5.03 5.55 -1.14
CA GLU A 39 -6.07 6.57 -1.00
C GLU A 39 -5.61 7.81 -0.22
N VAL A 40 -4.39 8.23 -0.48
CA VAL A 40 -3.83 9.45 0.09
C VAL A 40 -4.37 10.66 -0.66
N LEU A 41 -5.11 11.53 0.03
CA LEU A 41 -5.53 12.84 -0.47
C LEU A 41 -4.46 13.87 -0.11
N HIS A 42 -3.76 14.44 -1.12
CA HIS A 42 -2.69 15.39 -0.85
C HIS A 42 -2.31 16.23 -2.09
N PRO A 43 -2.29 17.59 -1.99
CA PRO A 43 -2.78 18.38 -0.85
C PRO A 43 -4.30 18.33 -0.72
N VAL A 44 -4.82 18.79 0.41
CA VAL A 44 -6.25 19.00 0.65
C VAL A 44 -6.55 20.49 0.52
N GLU A 45 -7.35 20.86 -0.45
CA GLU A 45 -7.81 22.21 -0.66
C GLU A 45 -9.19 22.42 -0.03
N THR A 46 -9.41 23.57 0.56
CA THR A 46 -10.69 23.99 1.16
C THR A 46 -10.98 25.44 0.79
N HIS A 47 -12.18 25.90 1.06
CA HIS A 47 -12.52 27.33 0.94
C HIS A 47 -11.71 28.23 1.88
N PHE A 48 -11.05 27.69 2.89
CA PHE A 48 -10.28 28.42 3.90
C PHE A 48 -8.75 28.31 3.71
N GLY A 49 -8.30 27.53 2.75
CA GLY A 49 -6.87 27.34 2.46
C GLY A 49 -6.52 25.90 2.11
N VAL A 50 -5.21 25.63 2.10
CA VAL A 50 -4.63 24.34 1.72
C VAL A 50 -4.00 23.71 2.96
N SER A 51 -4.38 22.46 3.26
CA SER A 51 -3.70 21.62 4.24
C SER A 51 -2.85 20.55 3.57
N ARG A 52 -1.87 20.03 4.31
CA ARG A 52 -0.89 19.04 3.81
C ARG A 52 -0.79 17.84 4.74
N PRO A 53 -1.87 17.03 4.85
CA PRO A 53 -1.94 15.95 5.84
C PRO A 53 -0.84 14.90 5.69
N LEU A 54 -0.38 14.59 4.48
CA LEU A 54 0.75 13.70 4.28
C LEU A 54 2.05 14.26 4.87
N ALA A 55 2.35 15.53 4.62
CA ALA A 55 3.53 16.18 5.18
C ALA A 55 3.44 16.29 6.71
N GLU A 56 2.25 16.54 7.26
CA GLU A 56 1.98 16.53 8.71
C GLU A 56 2.24 15.15 9.31
N LEU A 57 1.69 14.09 8.71
CA LEU A 57 1.93 12.70 9.12
C LEU A 57 3.42 12.35 9.11
N ALA A 58 4.11 12.68 8.01
CA ALA A 58 5.54 12.44 7.87
C ALA A 58 6.37 13.17 8.94
N ASN A 59 6.02 14.41 9.25
CA ASN A 59 6.67 15.19 10.32
C ASN A 59 6.44 14.57 11.71
N LEU A 60 5.21 14.14 12.03
CA LEU A 60 4.90 13.46 13.30
C LEU A 60 5.72 12.19 13.47
N LEU A 61 5.88 11.42 12.39
CA LEU A 61 6.62 10.16 12.38
C LEU A 61 8.14 10.33 12.19
N ARG A 62 8.61 11.53 11.84
CA ARG A 62 10.00 11.82 11.44
C ARG A 62 10.47 10.92 10.31
N MET A 63 9.63 10.80 9.28
CA MET A 63 9.88 10.01 8.08
C MET A 63 10.02 10.90 6.86
N ASP A 64 10.89 10.50 5.92
CA ASP A 64 10.86 11.00 4.55
C ASP A 64 9.59 10.51 3.85
N TRP A 65 9.15 11.20 2.80
CA TRP A 65 7.97 10.80 2.07
C TRP A 65 8.05 11.10 0.57
N ALA A 66 7.35 10.27 -0.21
CA ALA A 66 7.08 10.46 -1.63
C ALA A 66 5.57 10.32 -1.88
N PHE A 67 5.05 11.03 -2.90
CA PHE A 67 3.65 10.99 -3.29
C PHE A 67 3.49 10.91 -4.80
N GLY A 68 2.69 9.97 -5.27
CA GLY A 68 2.28 9.84 -6.66
C GLY A 68 0.78 9.97 -6.81
N GLU A 69 0.30 11.01 -7.51
CA GLU A 69 -1.12 11.16 -7.80
C GLU A 69 -1.62 10.14 -8.85
N SER A 70 -2.87 9.76 -8.77
CA SER A 70 -3.47 8.72 -9.61
C SER A 70 -4.34 9.25 -10.77
N ASN A 71 -4.26 10.54 -11.12
CA ASN A 71 -5.23 11.22 -12.00
C ASN A 71 -6.69 11.11 -11.50
N ARG A 72 -6.86 11.02 -10.19
CA ARG A 72 -8.14 11.05 -9.49
C ARG A 72 -8.19 12.30 -8.63
N VAL A 73 -9.15 13.16 -8.88
CA VAL A 73 -9.49 14.27 -8.00
C VAL A 73 -10.79 13.93 -7.29
N VAL A 74 -10.77 14.03 -5.98
CA VAL A 74 -11.98 13.88 -5.16
C VAL A 74 -12.46 15.27 -4.79
N GLN A 75 -13.78 15.47 -4.89
CA GLN A 75 -14.45 16.67 -4.42
C GLN A 75 -15.58 16.25 -3.49
N MET A 76 -15.49 16.69 -2.25
CA MET A 76 -16.46 16.47 -1.19
C MET A 76 -17.00 17.83 -0.73
N ALA A 77 -18.04 17.84 0.10
CA ALA A 77 -18.60 19.08 0.64
C ALA A 77 -17.54 19.83 1.48
N GLY A 78 -16.95 20.86 0.89
CA GLY A 78 -16.02 21.77 1.58
C GLY A 78 -14.52 21.44 1.44
N TRP A 79 -14.14 20.35 0.78
CA TRP A 79 -12.74 20.04 0.48
C TRP A 79 -12.58 19.21 -0.82
N TRP A 80 -11.42 19.35 -1.46
CA TRP A 80 -11.07 18.62 -2.70
C TRP A 80 -9.55 18.44 -2.80
N GLY A 81 -9.12 17.59 -3.71
CA GLY A 81 -7.70 17.39 -4.01
C GLY A 81 -7.40 16.14 -4.82
N PRO A 82 -6.16 16.01 -5.29
CA PRO A 82 -5.70 14.80 -5.95
C PRO A 82 -5.53 13.66 -4.95
N VAL A 83 -5.84 12.46 -5.42
CA VAL A 83 -5.69 11.22 -4.64
C VAL A 83 -4.64 10.35 -5.29
N GLY A 84 -3.84 9.67 -4.49
CA GLY A 84 -2.81 8.77 -4.98
C GLY A 84 -2.27 7.81 -3.93
N ASN A 85 -1.05 7.36 -4.19
CA ASN A 85 -0.30 6.51 -3.28
C ASN A 85 0.86 7.32 -2.67
N ALA A 86 1.24 6.97 -1.44
CA ALA A 86 2.41 7.56 -0.80
C ALA A 86 3.30 6.46 -0.21
N VAL A 87 4.59 6.78 -0.07
CA VAL A 87 5.56 5.99 0.67
C VAL A 87 6.18 6.89 1.72
N LEU A 88 6.20 6.43 2.98
CA LEU A 88 6.96 7.05 4.06
C LEU A 88 8.10 6.11 4.46
N SER A 89 9.24 6.66 4.86
CA SER A 89 10.42 5.89 5.24
C SER A 89 11.19 6.54 6.38
N ARG A 90 11.63 5.75 7.37
CA ARG A 90 12.62 6.18 8.38
C ARG A 90 14.02 6.35 7.78
N HIS A 91 14.24 5.81 6.59
CA HIS A 91 15.48 5.93 5.84
C HIS A 91 15.30 6.95 4.69
N PRO A 92 16.37 7.60 4.23
CA PRO A 92 16.27 8.58 3.16
C PRO A 92 15.66 7.99 1.87
N ILE A 93 14.69 8.68 1.30
CA ILE A 93 14.17 8.39 -0.04
C ILE A 93 15.09 9.12 -1.05
N LEU A 94 15.78 8.34 -1.90
CA LEU A 94 16.76 8.86 -2.84
C LEU A 94 16.12 9.44 -4.11
N ASP A 95 15.11 8.75 -4.61
CA ASP A 95 14.30 9.16 -5.75
C ASP A 95 12.94 8.44 -5.73
N ASP A 96 12.00 9.02 -6.46
CA ASP A 96 10.69 8.44 -6.69
C ASP A 96 10.22 8.65 -8.14
N THR A 97 9.35 7.77 -8.60
CA THR A 97 8.74 7.86 -9.92
C THR A 97 7.28 7.44 -9.85
N ASN A 98 6.42 8.24 -10.48
CA ASN A 98 4.99 7.98 -10.57
C ASN A 98 4.59 7.52 -11.97
N HIS A 99 3.98 6.32 -12.09
CA HIS A 99 3.52 5.74 -13.34
C HIS A 99 2.01 5.66 -13.34
N TYR A 100 1.35 6.34 -14.28
CA TYR A 100 -0.10 6.21 -14.45
C TYR A 100 -0.46 4.86 -15.07
N LEU A 101 -1.42 4.18 -14.46
CA LEU A 101 -1.91 2.90 -14.95
C LEU A 101 -3.05 3.09 -15.95
N ALA A 102 -3.23 2.07 -16.79
CA ALA A 102 -4.32 2.03 -17.74
C ALA A 102 -5.69 2.15 -17.04
N ARG A 103 -6.64 2.86 -17.66
CA ARG A 103 -8.00 3.00 -17.14
C ARG A 103 -9.03 2.90 -18.26
N LEU A 104 -10.20 2.39 -17.93
CA LEU A 104 -11.39 2.49 -18.78
C LEU A 104 -12.00 3.89 -18.67
N PRO A 105 -12.71 4.38 -19.69
CA PRO A 105 -13.51 5.60 -19.57
C PRO A 105 -14.44 5.50 -18.35
N MET A 106 -14.58 6.61 -17.62
CA MET A 106 -15.41 6.73 -16.42
C MET A 106 -14.94 5.92 -15.19
N THR A 107 -13.81 5.21 -15.24
CA THR A 107 -13.20 4.61 -14.05
C THR A 107 -12.22 5.58 -13.38
N GLN A 108 -11.91 5.31 -12.11
CA GLN A 108 -10.94 6.10 -11.35
C GLN A 108 -9.53 5.91 -11.91
N GLY A 109 -8.75 6.98 -11.93
CA GLY A 109 -7.31 6.89 -12.18
C GLY A 109 -6.61 6.05 -11.13
N ARG A 110 -5.57 5.33 -11.54
CA ARG A 110 -4.71 4.50 -10.69
C ARG A 110 -3.25 4.73 -11.09
N ASN A 111 -2.35 4.50 -10.16
CA ASN A 111 -0.92 4.69 -10.38
C ASN A 111 -0.09 3.60 -9.68
N LEU A 112 1.15 3.51 -10.10
CA LEU A 112 2.22 2.82 -9.41
C LEU A 112 3.24 3.88 -8.98
N LEU A 113 3.44 4.05 -7.69
CA LEU A 113 4.50 4.86 -7.12
C LEU A 113 5.70 3.95 -6.82
N THR A 114 6.84 4.30 -7.39
CA THR A 114 8.14 3.67 -7.08
C THR A 114 8.92 4.62 -6.18
N ALA A 115 9.47 4.12 -5.07
CA ALA A 115 10.35 4.88 -4.18
C ALA A 115 11.61 4.07 -3.88
N ARG A 116 12.78 4.62 -4.18
CA ARG A 116 14.08 4.01 -3.90
C ARG A 116 14.65 4.58 -2.60
N ILE A 117 14.94 3.72 -1.65
CA ILE A 117 15.24 4.05 -0.27
C ILE A 117 16.66 3.58 0.07
N ALA A 118 17.47 4.44 0.71
CA ALA A 118 18.80 4.10 1.20
C ALA A 118 18.70 3.47 2.59
N VAL A 119 18.60 2.15 2.69
CA VAL A 119 18.45 1.45 3.98
C VAL A 119 19.77 1.28 4.74
N GLU A 120 20.90 1.30 4.02
CA GLU A 120 22.25 1.29 4.55
C GLU A 120 23.20 2.03 3.57
N PRO A 121 24.45 2.38 3.99
CA PRO A 121 25.43 2.85 3.03
C PRO A 121 25.59 1.85 1.87
N GLU A 122 25.45 2.32 0.64
CA GLU A 122 25.56 1.53 -0.60
C GLU A 122 24.49 0.43 -0.80
N ARG A 123 23.47 0.32 0.06
CA ARG A 123 22.37 -0.62 -0.10
C ARG A 123 21.04 0.11 -0.25
N THR A 124 20.38 -0.14 -1.35
CA THR A 124 19.05 0.42 -1.63
C THR A 124 17.98 -0.64 -1.57
N PHE A 125 16.77 -0.21 -1.27
CA PHE A 125 15.56 -1.02 -1.24
C PHE A 125 14.45 -0.26 -1.98
N THR A 126 13.77 -0.93 -2.91
CA THR A 126 12.76 -0.24 -3.71
C THR A 126 11.36 -0.68 -3.31
N ILE A 127 10.50 0.27 -3.10
CA ILE A 127 9.06 0.08 -2.84
C ILE A 127 8.26 0.43 -4.10
N PHE A 128 7.41 -0.49 -4.51
CA PHE A 128 6.39 -0.29 -5.53
C PHE A 128 5.03 -0.31 -4.85
N SER A 129 4.41 0.88 -4.68
CA SER A 129 3.10 1.04 -4.07
C SER A 129 2.03 1.24 -5.14
N THR A 130 0.97 0.43 -5.11
CA THR A 130 -0.12 0.53 -6.08
C THR A 130 -1.49 0.37 -5.42
N HIS A 131 -2.51 0.95 -6.07
CA HIS A 131 -3.91 0.71 -5.78
C HIS A 131 -4.63 0.40 -7.09
N LEU A 132 -5.09 -0.84 -7.27
CA LEU A 132 -5.73 -1.29 -8.51
C LEU A 132 -7.24 -0.97 -8.55
N ASP A 133 -7.85 -1.13 -9.71
CA ASP A 133 -9.28 -0.87 -9.93
C ASP A 133 -10.17 -1.74 -9.02
N HIS A 134 -11.17 -1.12 -8.39
CA HIS A 134 -12.06 -1.81 -7.45
C HIS A 134 -13.17 -2.61 -8.14
N ALA A 135 -13.56 -2.25 -9.38
CA ALA A 135 -14.77 -2.78 -10.00
C ALA A 135 -14.51 -4.07 -10.79
N PHE A 136 -13.50 -4.09 -11.67
CA PHE A 136 -13.39 -5.15 -12.67
C PHE A 136 -12.03 -5.86 -12.64
N GLU A 137 -12.06 -7.20 -12.53
CA GLU A 137 -10.85 -8.03 -12.58
C GLU A 137 -10.08 -7.87 -13.90
N GLY A 138 -10.79 -7.72 -15.04
CA GLY A 138 -10.17 -7.47 -16.34
C GLY A 138 -9.38 -6.17 -16.38
N THR A 139 -9.87 -5.10 -15.74
CA THR A 139 -9.17 -3.83 -15.61
C THR A 139 -7.94 -3.99 -14.72
N ARG A 140 -8.05 -4.70 -13.59
CA ARG A 140 -6.90 -5.01 -12.72
C ARG A 140 -5.79 -5.77 -13.46
N LEU A 141 -6.15 -6.77 -14.27
CA LEU A 141 -5.18 -7.50 -15.11
C LEU A 141 -4.53 -6.62 -16.18
N TRP A 142 -5.25 -5.66 -16.72
CA TRP A 142 -4.69 -4.69 -17.66
C TRP A 142 -3.74 -3.73 -16.94
N GLN A 143 -4.13 -3.19 -15.80
CA GLN A 143 -3.30 -2.35 -14.94
C GLN A 143 -2.04 -3.07 -14.48
N LEU A 144 -2.15 -4.36 -14.13
CA LEU A 144 -1.03 -5.18 -13.69
C LEU A 144 0.08 -5.29 -14.74
N ARG A 145 -0.23 -5.20 -16.05
CA ARG A 145 0.81 -5.12 -17.09
C ARG A 145 1.65 -3.86 -16.96
N GLY A 146 1.01 -2.73 -16.63
CA GLY A 146 1.71 -1.47 -16.37
C GLY A 146 2.52 -1.52 -15.07
N VAL A 147 2.06 -2.25 -14.06
CA VAL A 147 2.81 -2.50 -12.81
C VAL A 147 4.04 -3.36 -13.08
N LEU A 148 3.88 -4.48 -13.79
CA LEU A 148 4.98 -5.43 -14.05
C LEU A 148 6.07 -4.89 -14.99
N ALA A 149 5.77 -3.88 -15.81
CA ALA A 149 6.73 -3.35 -16.77
C ALA A 149 7.97 -2.74 -16.06
N PRO A 150 7.86 -1.77 -15.14
CA PRO A 150 9.01 -1.24 -14.42
C PRO A 150 9.64 -2.24 -13.44
N LEU A 151 8.89 -3.18 -12.88
CA LEU A 151 9.43 -4.16 -11.95
C LEU A 151 10.51 -5.07 -12.57
N ARG A 152 10.47 -5.26 -13.88
CA ARG A 152 11.47 -6.08 -14.59
C ARG A 152 12.89 -5.54 -14.47
N ASP A 153 13.02 -4.21 -14.41
CA ASP A 153 14.32 -3.54 -14.30
C ASP A 153 14.94 -3.76 -12.91
N TYR A 154 14.13 -4.16 -11.94
CA TYR A 154 14.52 -4.42 -10.55
C TYR A 154 14.57 -5.92 -10.20
N ALA A 155 14.48 -6.81 -11.17
CA ALA A 155 14.40 -8.27 -10.93
C ALA A 155 15.58 -8.83 -10.09
N ALA A 156 16.75 -8.18 -10.16
CA ALA A 156 17.95 -8.56 -9.40
C ALA A 156 18.17 -7.70 -8.14
N GLU A 157 17.31 -6.69 -7.90
CA GLU A 157 17.46 -5.76 -6.79
C GLU A 157 16.44 -6.06 -5.68
N PRO A 158 16.76 -5.75 -4.41
CA PRO A 158 15.81 -5.89 -3.31
C PRO A 158 14.63 -4.93 -3.49
N HIS A 159 13.42 -5.48 -3.60
CA HIS A 159 12.21 -4.67 -3.74
C HIS A 159 10.96 -5.38 -3.20
N LEU A 160 9.89 -4.63 -2.98
CA LEU A 160 8.56 -5.14 -2.68
C LEU A 160 7.51 -4.45 -3.55
N LEU A 161 6.48 -5.21 -3.92
CA LEU A 161 5.26 -4.68 -4.53
C LEU A 161 4.12 -4.82 -3.54
N LEU A 162 3.50 -3.71 -3.13
CA LEU A 162 2.47 -3.72 -2.09
C LEU A 162 1.37 -2.69 -2.33
N GLY A 163 0.28 -2.84 -1.60
CA GLY A 163 -0.87 -1.93 -1.65
C GLY A 163 -2.21 -2.65 -1.71
N ASP A 164 -3.24 -1.91 -2.09
CA ASP A 164 -4.60 -2.39 -2.29
C ASP A 164 -4.77 -2.90 -3.73
N PHE A 165 -4.86 -4.22 -3.88
CA PHE A 165 -5.05 -4.85 -5.19
C PHE A 165 -6.52 -5.04 -5.55
N ASN A 166 -7.45 -4.74 -4.64
CA ASN A 166 -8.89 -4.90 -4.84
C ASN A 166 -9.28 -6.29 -5.37
N THR A 167 -8.45 -7.31 -5.11
CA THR A 167 -8.70 -8.68 -5.53
C THR A 167 -8.75 -9.58 -4.30
N HIS A 168 -9.78 -10.40 -4.21
CA HIS A 168 -10.06 -11.22 -3.02
C HIS A 168 -9.09 -12.39 -2.93
N GLY A 169 -8.15 -12.30 -1.99
CA GLY A 169 -7.12 -13.31 -1.80
C GLY A 169 -7.56 -14.54 -1.04
N PRO A 170 -6.80 -15.63 -1.16
CA PRO A 170 -6.98 -16.78 -0.30
C PRO A 170 -6.75 -16.38 1.17
N THR A 171 -7.60 -16.88 2.05
CA THR A 171 -7.59 -16.60 3.49
C THR A 171 -7.02 -17.75 4.31
N GLY A 172 -6.48 -18.79 3.66
CA GLY A 172 -5.87 -19.93 4.32
C GLY A 172 -5.36 -20.99 3.34
N PRO A 173 -4.59 -21.97 3.82
CA PRO A 173 -3.95 -23.01 2.98
C PRO A 173 -4.95 -23.79 2.11
N ASN A 174 -6.15 -24.03 2.61
CA ASN A 174 -7.20 -24.78 1.90
C ASN A 174 -7.92 -23.95 0.81
N SER A 175 -7.75 -22.64 0.78
CA SER A 175 -8.37 -21.74 -0.20
C SER A 175 -7.50 -21.47 -1.43
N GLN A 176 -6.32 -22.09 -1.56
CA GLN A 176 -5.39 -21.90 -2.69
C GLN A 176 -6.02 -22.21 -4.07
N ARG A 177 -7.04 -23.06 -4.13
CA ARG A 177 -7.77 -23.37 -5.37
C ARG A 177 -8.52 -22.17 -5.96
N LEU A 178 -8.79 -21.16 -5.16
CA LEU A 178 -9.50 -19.94 -5.53
C LEU A 178 -8.56 -18.75 -5.73
N THR A 179 -7.29 -18.99 -6.06
CA THR A 179 -6.31 -17.92 -6.29
C THR A 179 -6.78 -17.02 -7.43
N PRO A 180 -7.03 -15.73 -7.17
CA PRO A 180 -7.54 -14.81 -8.18
C PRO A 180 -6.53 -14.59 -9.30
N PRO A 181 -7.00 -14.20 -10.51
CA PRO A 181 -6.13 -14.03 -11.66
C PRO A 181 -4.95 -13.09 -11.44
N VAL A 182 -5.14 -11.96 -10.75
CA VAL A 182 -4.07 -11.00 -10.41
C VAL A 182 -2.96 -11.67 -9.60
N VAL A 183 -3.32 -12.37 -8.52
CA VAL A 183 -2.35 -13.09 -7.66
C VAL A 183 -1.62 -14.18 -8.44
N ARG A 184 -2.34 -14.91 -9.30
CA ARG A 184 -1.76 -15.96 -10.14
C ARG A 184 -0.74 -15.40 -11.13
N VAL A 185 -1.04 -14.25 -11.76
CA VAL A 185 -0.08 -13.58 -12.67
C VAL A 185 1.17 -13.15 -11.91
N LEU A 186 1.05 -12.57 -10.72
CA LEU A 186 2.21 -12.19 -9.90
C LEU A 186 3.05 -13.40 -9.50
N ARG A 187 2.43 -14.49 -9.06
CA ARG A 187 3.15 -15.75 -8.76
C ARG A 187 3.92 -16.29 -9.97
N ASN A 188 3.32 -16.24 -11.15
CA ASN A 188 3.98 -16.68 -12.39
C ASN A 188 5.13 -15.75 -12.83
N ASN A 189 5.19 -14.53 -12.28
CA ASN A 189 6.27 -13.57 -12.48
C ASN A 189 7.29 -13.56 -11.32
N GLY A 190 7.30 -14.60 -10.48
CA GLY A 190 8.31 -14.78 -9.44
C GLY A 190 8.04 -14.05 -8.12
N TYR A 191 6.79 -13.67 -7.87
CA TYR A 191 6.39 -13.04 -6.59
C TYR A 191 5.69 -14.04 -5.67
N VAL A 192 5.96 -13.91 -4.39
CA VAL A 192 5.34 -14.66 -3.32
C VAL A 192 4.43 -13.71 -2.52
N ASP A 193 3.23 -14.13 -2.23
CA ASP A 193 2.32 -13.43 -1.32
C ASP A 193 2.82 -13.62 0.13
N ALA A 194 3.25 -12.54 0.78
CA ALA A 194 3.87 -12.58 2.10
C ALA A 194 2.97 -13.25 3.15
N TYR A 195 1.65 -12.95 3.12
CA TYR A 195 0.72 -13.56 4.07
C TYR A 195 0.56 -15.07 3.84
N MET A 196 0.55 -15.52 2.59
CA MET A 196 0.47 -16.95 2.29
C MET A 196 1.75 -17.71 2.64
N ALA A 197 2.89 -17.03 2.68
CA ALA A 197 4.20 -17.62 2.98
C ALA A 197 4.53 -17.63 4.48
N ALA A 198 4.19 -16.57 5.21
CA ALA A 198 4.57 -16.37 6.61
C ALA A 198 3.47 -15.67 7.43
N GLY A 199 2.20 -15.86 7.05
CA GLY A 199 1.06 -15.19 7.67
C GLY A 199 0.74 -15.72 9.06
N GLU A 200 0.39 -14.80 9.96
CA GLU A 200 -0.05 -15.07 11.31
C GLU A 200 -1.39 -14.36 11.58
N GLY A 201 -2.27 -15.02 12.33
CA GLY A 201 -3.57 -14.47 12.73
C GLY A 201 -4.61 -14.45 11.59
N GLU A 202 -5.58 -13.55 11.72
CA GLU A 202 -6.69 -13.41 10.77
C GLU A 202 -6.27 -12.55 9.55
N PRO A 203 -6.49 -13.02 8.30
CA PRO A 203 -5.97 -12.38 7.09
C PRO A 203 -6.76 -11.16 6.60
N GLY A 204 -7.92 -10.87 7.17
CA GLY A 204 -8.87 -9.90 6.62
C GLY A 204 -8.39 -8.45 6.77
N THR A 205 -8.02 -7.82 5.66
CA THR A 205 -7.63 -6.41 5.62
C THR A 205 -8.79 -5.46 5.39
N PHE A 206 -9.91 -5.93 4.84
CA PHE A 206 -11.13 -5.16 4.61
C PHE A 206 -12.32 -5.80 5.35
N PRO A 207 -12.62 -5.36 6.59
CA PRO A 207 -13.61 -5.97 7.46
C PRO A 207 -15.02 -5.43 7.19
N LEU A 208 -15.69 -5.93 6.15
CA LEU A 208 -17.14 -5.76 5.93
C LEU A 208 -17.93 -6.83 6.71
N LEU A 209 -19.01 -7.36 6.12
CA LEU A 209 -19.77 -8.50 6.68
C LEU A 209 -18.92 -9.77 6.82
N TRP A 210 -17.94 -9.94 5.91
CA TRP A 210 -16.87 -10.95 5.96
C TRP A 210 -15.54 -10.28 5.79
N PRO A 211 -14.49 -10.67 6.53
CA PRO A 211 -13.17 -10.10 6.37
C PRO A 211 -12.56 -10.56 5.03
N PHE A 212 -12.43 -9.64 4.09
CA PHE A 212 -11.73 -9.89 2.83
C PHE A 212 -10.27 -9.49 2.95
N ARG A 213 -9.38 -10.23 2.30
CA ARG A 213 -8.00 -9.84 2.11
C ARG A 213 -7.82 -9.30 0.71
N ILE A 214 -7.65 -7.98 0.59
CA ILE A 214 -7.50 -7.25 -0.67
C ILE A 214 -6.24 -6.41 -0.71
N ASP A 215 -5.60 -6.19 0.44
CA ASP A 215 -4.28 -5.59 0.56
C ASP A 215 -3.21 -6.69 0.59
N TYR A 216 -2.08 -6.43 -0.06
CA TYR A 216 -1.02 -7.42 -0.24
C TYR A 216 0.36 -6.81 -0.08
N ILE A 217 1.30 -7.65 0.35
CA ILE A 217 2.74 -7.46 0.22
C ILE A 217 3.26 -8.62 -0.61
N PHE A 218 3.68 -8.34 -1.83
CA PHE A 218 4.30 -9.31 -2.73
C PHE A 218 5.82 -9.20 -2.65
N VAL A 219 6.45 -10.32 -2.37
CA VAL A 219 7.89 -10.47 -2.15
C VAL A 219 8.50 -11.18 -3.34
N PRO A 220 9.52 -10.65 -4.03
CA PRO A 220 10.22 -11.41 -5.06
C PRO A 220 10.90 -12.63 -4.44
N GLN A 221 10.96 -13.73 -5.18
CA GLN A 221 11.49 -15.00 -4.68
C GLN A 221 12.90 -14.87 -4.06
N ILE A 222 13.72 -13.95 -4.57
CA ILE A 222 15.06 -13.67 -4.05
C ILE A 222 15.05 -13.17 -2.59
N LEU A 223 13.99 -12.46 -2.16
CA LEU A 223 13.84 -11.95 -0.80
C LEU A 223 13.00 -12.86 0.11
N GLN A 224 12.36 -13.89 -0.43
CA GLN A 224 11.53 -14.80 0.36
C GLN A 224 12.26 -15.41 1.57
N PRO A 225 13.56 -15.80 1.49
CA PRO A 225 14.28 -16.32 2.65
C PRO A 225 14.43 -15.34 3.82
N GLN A 226 14.35 -14.03 3.57
CA GLN A 226 14.40 -12.98 4.58
C GLN A 226 13.05 -12.69 5.23
N LEU A 227 11.93 -13.12 4.63
CA LEU A 227 10.60 -12.93 5.19
C LEU A 227 10.43 -13.77 6.46
N GLN A 228 10.17 -13.12 7.59
CA GLN A 228 10.00 -13.75 8.90
C GLN A 228 8.54 -13.94 9.27
N SER A 229 7.74 -12.88 9.13
CA SER A 229 6.31 -12.92 9.46
C SER A 229 5.51 -11.95 8.60
N CYS A 230 4.20 -12.18 8.54
CA CYS A 230 3.25 -11.26 7.94
C CYS A 230 1.94 -11.30 8.73
N CYS A 231 1.43 -10.15 9.17
CA CYS A 231 0.20 -10.09 9.96
C CYS A 231 -0.66 -8.89 9.60
N VAL A 232 -1.96 -9.02 9.79
CA VAL A 232 -2.91 -7.90 9.74
C VAL A 232 -3.00 -7.30 11.14
N LEU A 233 -2.74 -6.01 11.24
CA LEU A 233 -2.85 -5.32 12.52
C LEU A 233 -4.33 -5.07 12.85
N THR A 234 -4.70 -5.26 14.11
CA THR A 234 -6.07 -5.11 14.61
C THR A 234 -6.08 -4.29 15.89
N GLY A 235 -7.23 -3.73 16.22
CA GLY A 235 -7.42 -2.98 17.47
C GLY A 235 -8.39 -1.83 17.29
N LYS A 236 -8.95 -1.36 18.40
CA LYS A 236 -10.01 -0.36 18.39
C LYS A 236 -9.64 0.92 17.64
N LEU A 237 -8.39 1.38 17.77
CA LEU A 237 -7.90 2.58 17.09
C LEU A 237 -7.84 2.37 15.57
N ILE A 238 -7.36 1.19 15.14
CA ILE A 238 -7.27 0.79 13.73
C ILE A 238 -8.66 0.70 13.10
N GLU A 239 -9.61 0.04 13.79
CA GLU A 239 -10.99 -0.11 13.32
C GLU A 239 -11.73 1.25 13.17
N GLN A 240 -11.28 2.28 13.86
CA GLN A 240 -11.82 3.63 13.73
C GLN A 240 -11.13 4.47 12.66
N ALA A 241 -9.86 4.17 12.34
CA ALA A 241 -9.02 5.04 11.52
C ALA A 241 -9.25 4.90 10.01
N SER A 242 -9.70 3.73 9.55
CA SER A 242 -9.99 3.45 8.15
C SER A 242 -11.01 2.31 8.04
N ASP A 243 -11.56 2.11 6.86
CA ASP A 243 -12.33 0.91 6.50
C ASP A 243 -11.43 -0.28 6.14
N HIS A 244 -10.12 -0.07 6.01
CA HIS A 244 -9.11 -1.10 5.90
C HIS A 244 -8.33 -1.29 7.20
N ARG A 245 -7.62 -2.44 7.29
CA ARG A 245 -6.63 -2.76 8.32
C ARG A 245 -5.25 -2.80 7.72
N PRO A 246 -4.22 -2.29 8.42
CA PRO A 246 -2.85 -2.37 7.93
C PRO A 246 -2.38 -3.82 7.83
N LEU A 247 -1.63 -4.13 6.77
CA LEU A 247 -0.89 -5.38 6.61
C LEU A 247 0.60 -5.10 6.79
N MET A 248 1.27 -5.84 7.66
CA MET A 248 2.69 -5.68 7.99
C MET A 248 3.47 -6.95 7.69
N ALA A 249 4.62 -6.82 7.08
CA ALA A 249 5.60 -7.89 6.92
C ALA A 249 6.92 -7.52 7.59
N THR A 250 7.54 -8.50 8.27
CA THR A 250 8.84 -8.36 8.93
C THR A 250 9.89 -9.17 8.17
N PHE A 251 11.03 -8.55 7.92
CA PHE A 251 12.16 -9.15 7.22
C PHE A 251 13.40 -9.17 8.11
N ALA A 252 14.13 -10.30 8.10
CA ALA A 252 15.52 -10.33 8.56
C ALA A 252 16.37 -9.53 7.54
N TRP A 253 16.76 -8.34 7.94
CA TRP A 253 17.64 -7.51 7.12
C TRP A 253 19.02 -7.51 7.77
N ASN A 254 19.92 -8.33 7.18
CA ASN A 254 21.32 -8.48 7.63
C ASN A 254 22.25 -7.80 6.65
#